data_f0a4251ea1bc10ca3e775e01f9fac9d8
#
_entry.id   f0a4251ea1bc10ca3e775e01f9fac9d8
#
_cell.length_a   1.000
_cell.length_b   1.000
_cell.length_c   1.000
_cell.angle_alpha   90.00
_cell.angle_beta   90.00
_cell.angle_gamma   90.00
#
_symmetry.space_group_name_H-M   'P 1'
#
loop_
_entity.id
_entity.type
_entity.pdbx_description
1 polymer ?
#
loop_
_entity_poly.entity_id
_entity_poly.type
_entity_poly.pdbx_seq_one_letter_code
_entity_poly.pdbx_strand_id
1 'polypeptide(L)'
;MKGLILADKKLDFKVDYSKLNIFDEYNSKDIKFPMVLSVPHKGMLFPEEFLANSRCGIDELRSNEDSFVDELVKKASDAGIPMVAMNIARSFVDVNRDKIELDPTMFYNHPHANESNIGGRRCRVGLGVIHRITAKNHSIYDGLLDYNEVTERFAQVYDPYHKKLQQLIDKVIKKFGFCLLLDCHSMPSEICSLMQDTAKIDFCLGTLFEQSCPAEMHDIFKQQLEEDGYNVADNCPYSGAYITFNYCQPRKGIYTMQMEINRGLYMNERVYKKNNAFSMLSDNICKAILRLGNFLLDFKK
;
A
#
# COMPACT_ATOMS: atom_id res chain seq x y z
N MET A 1 -6.99 17.90 28.05
CA MET A 1 -7.28 16.68 28.83
C MET A 1 -6.03 15.81 28.79
N LYS A 2 -5.42 15.52 29.92
CA LYS A 2 -4.22 14.68 30.04
C LYS A 2 -4.61 13.27 29.61
N GLY A 3 -4.09 12.78 28.48
CA GLY A 3 -4.19 11.37 28.11
C GLY A 3 -3.57 10.53 29.22
N LEU A 4 -4.35 9.64 29.79
CA LEU A 4 -3.84 8.62 30.70
C LEU A 4 -2.83 7.78 29.89
N ILE A 5 -1.55 8.02 30.13
CA ILE A 5 -0.49 7.12 29.74
C ILE A 5 -0.68 5.90 30.64
N LEU A 6 -1.16 4.79 30.09
CA LEU A 6 -1.07 3.47 30.71
C LEU A 6 0.40 3.01 30.61
N ALA A 7 1.29 3.72 31.32
CA ALA A 7 2.73 3.68 31.12
C ALA A 7 3.41 2.38 31.57
N ASP A 8 2.67 1.42 32.14
CA ASP A 8 3.29 0.27 32.82
C ASP A 8 2.84 -1.12 32.30
N LYS A 9 1.85 -1.19 31.41
CA LYS A 9 1.41 -2.48 30.88
C LYS A 9 2.31 -2.89 29.71
N LYS A 10 3.08 -3.94 29.89
CA LYS A 10 3.84 -4.58 28.83
C LYS A 10 2.95 -5.57 28.08
N LEU A 11 2.97 -5.50 26.75
CA LEU A 11 2.33 -6.46 25.87
C LEU A 11 3.40 -7.45 25.40
N ASP A 12 3.34 -8.66 25.94
CA ASP A 12 4.26 -9.75 25.61
C ASP A 12 3.45 -10.86 24.93
N PHE A 13 3.53 -10.93 23.61
CA PHE A 13 2.91 -11.98 22.81
C PHE A 13 3.83 -12.39 21.65
N LYS A 14 3.71 -13.65 21.22
CA LYS A 14 4.46 -14.20 20.11
C LYS A 14 3.51 -14.69 19.05
N VAL A 15 3.73 -14.29 17.81
CA VAL A 15 2.92 -14.69 16.65
C VAL A 15 3.45 -15.99 16.05
N ASP A 16 2.55 -16.92 15.74
CA ASP A 16 2.89 -18.11 14.97
C ASP A 16 2.78 -17.85 13.46
N TYR A 17 3.86 -17.32 12.89
CA TYR A 17 3.93 -16.97 11.47
C TYR A 17 3.84 -18.18 10.53
N SER A 18 4.06 -19.42 11.01
CA SER A 18 4.03 -20.64 10.18
C SER A 18 2.63 -20.91 9.60
N LYS A 19 1.59 -20.37 10.21
CA LYS A 19 0.20 -20.51 9.81
C LYS A 19 -0.29 -19.40 8.88
N LEU A 20 0.54 -18.40 8.60
CA LEU A 20 0.12 -17.22 7.87
C LEU A 20 0.54 -17.31 6.40
N ASN A 21 -0.42 -17.13 5.49
CA ASN A 21 -0.11 -16.82 4.11
C ASN A 21 0.19 -15.32 4.00
N ILE A 22 1.47 -14.94 3.95
CA ILE A 22 1.92 -13.54 4.06
C ILE A 22 1.46 -12.70 2.87
N PHE A 23 1.58 -13.23 1.65
CA PHE A 23 1.17 -12.56 0.41
C PHE A 23 0.78 -13.57 -0.66
N ASP A 24 -0.01 -13.14 -1.60
CA ASP A 24 -0.30 -13.88 -2.82
C ASP A 24 0.59 -13.39 -3.97
N GLU A 25 1.04 -14.33 -4.81
CA GLU A 25 1.80 -14.06 -6.01
C GLU A 25 0.98 -14.50 -7.24
N TYR A 26 0.84 -13.60 -8.21
CA TYR A 26 0.09 -13.85 -9.43
C TYR A 26 0.98 -13.67 -10.65
N ASN A 27 0.77 -14.52 -11.65
CA ASN A 27 1.34 -14.43 -13.00
C ASN A 27 2.86 -14.21 -13.10
N SER A 28 3.64 -14.76 -12.17
CA SER A 28 5.10 -14.61 -12.15
C SER A 28 5.86 -15.44 -13.20
N LYS A 29 5.16 -16.31 -13.95
CA LYS A 29 5.74 -17.21 -14.96
C LYS A 29 5.53 -16.76 -16.40
N ASP A 30 4.35 -16.20 -16.71
CA ASP A 30 3.99 -15.73 -18.07
C ASP A 30 3.94 -14.20 -18.13
N ILE A 31 5.10 -13.57 -18.01
CA ILE A 31 5.25 -12.12 -18.00
C ILE A 31 5.20 -11.59 -19.43
N LYS A 32 4.22 -10.73 -19.76
CA LYS A 32 4.02 -10.18 -21.11
C LYS A 32 4.35 -8.70 -21.23
N PHE A 33 4.37 -7.97 -20.12
CA PHE A 33 4.56 -6.52 -20.10
C PHE A 33 5.72 -6.12 -19.18
N PRO A 34 6.41 -5.01 -19.46
CA PRO A 34 7.51 -4.50 -18.63
C PRO A 34 6.99 -3.80 -17.37
N MET A 35 6.07 -4.45 -16.66
CA MET A 35 5.38 -3.93 -15.48
C MET A 35 5.34 -4.95 -14.34
N VAL A 36 5.21 -4.44 -13.11
CA VAL A 36 4.87 -5.20 -11.89
C VAL A 36 3.76 -4.45 -11.17
N LEU A 37 2.77 -5.16 -10.63
CA LEU A 37 1.76 -4.60 -9.74
C LEU A 37 2.10 -4.94 -8.28
N SER A 38 2.09 -3.93 -7.41
CA SER A 38 2.18 -4.06 -5.97
C SER A 38 0.83 -3.71 -5.35
N VAL A 39 0.29 -4.56 -4.48
CA VAL A 39 -0.94 -4.32 -3.72
C VAL A 39 -0.64 -4.52 -2.24
N PRO A 40 -0.05 -3.51 -1.56
CA PRO A 40 0.51 -3.70 -0.22
C PRO A 40 -0.54 -3.69 0.90
N HIS A 41 -1.77 -3.23 0.66
CA HIS A 41 -2.71 -2.90 1.72
C HIS A 41 -4.08 -3.59 1.63
N LYS A 42 -4.24 -4.62 0.77
CA LYS A 42 -5.50 -5.37 0.70
C LYS A 42 -5.72 -6.31 1.88
N GLY A 43 -4.68 -6.52 2.71
CA GLY A 43 -4.61 -7.57 3.70
C GLY A 43 -5.67 -7.48 4.80
N MET A 44 -6.33 -8.62 5.05
CA MET A 44 -7.33 -8.79 6.11
C MET A 44 -6.94 -9.91 7.10
N LEU A 45 -5.74 -10.49 6.95
CA LEU A 45 -5.25 -11.46 7.91
C LEU A 45 -4.64 -10.73 9.11
N PHE A 46 -5.22 -11.01 10.25
CA PHE A 46 -4.76 -10.53 11.56
C PHE A 46 -4.28 -11.74 12.35
N PRO A 47 -3.01 -11.78 12.83
CA PRO A 47 -2.60 -12.81 13.77
C PRO A 47 -3.52 -12.84 15.00
N GLU A 48 -3.88 -14.03 15.48
CA GLU A 48 -4.79 -14.18 16.62
C GLU A 48 -4.24 -13.49 17.87
N GLU A 49 -2.92 -13.60 18.07
CA GLU A 49 -2.23 -13.00 19.21
C GLU A 49 -2.23 -11.47 19.13
N PHE A 50 -2.18 -10.89 17.93
CA PHE A 50 -2.35 -9.45 17.75
C PHE A 50 -3.77 -9.02 18.10
N LEU A 51 -4.80 -9.73 17.61
CA LEU A 51 -6.19 -9.41 17.91
C LEU A 51 -6.48 -9.50 19.41
N ALA A 52 -5.94 -10.53 20.09
CA ALA A 52 -6.12 -10.71 21.52
C ALA A 52 -5.48 -9.58 22.37
N ASN A 53 -4.50 -8.86 21.82
CA ASN A 53 -3.80 -7.74 22.47
C ASN A 53 -4.17 -6.37 21.87
N SER A 54 -5.11 -6.32 20.95
CA SER A 54 -5.63 -5.07 20.36
C SER A 54 -6.80 -4.52 21.18
N ARG A 55 -6.87 -3.19 21.30
CA ARG A 55 -8.06 -2.50 21.83
C ARG A 55 -9.20 -2.40 20.82
N CYS A 56 -8.86 -2.56 19.53
CA CYS A 56 -9.78 -2.37 18.42
C CYS A 56 -10.29 -3.72 17.93
N GLY A 57 -11.59 -3.77 17.59
CA GLY A 57 -12.17 -4.90 16.87
C GLY A 57 -11.73 -4.92 15.39
N ILE A 58 -11.98 -6.04 14.72
CA ILE A 58 -11.60 -6.26 13.32
C ILE A 58 -12.16 -5.17 12.40
N ASP A 59 -13.43 -4.79 12.54
CA ASP A 59 -14.06 -3.76 11.69
C ASP A 59 -13.38 -2.40 11.81
N GLU A 60 -12.78 -2.11 12.95
CA GLU A 60 -12.05 -0.88 13.16
C GLU A 60 -10.64 -0.96 12.60
N LEU A 61 -9.94 -2.06 12.83
CA LEU A 61 -8.61 -2.31 12.25
C LEU A 61 -8.63 -2.29 10.73
N ARG A 62 -9.73 -2.75 10.13
CA ARG A 62 -10.00 -2.71 8.68
C ARG A 62 -10.15 -1.29 8.12
N SER A 63 -10.41 -0.28 8.94
CA SER A 63 -10.50 1.11 8.46
C SER A 63 -9.22 1.60 7.77
N ASN A 64 -8.09 0.94 8.01
CA ASN A 64 -6.80 1.24 7.39
C ASN A 64 -6.56 0.46 6.08
N GLU A 65 -7.39 -0.52 5.71
CA GLU A 65 -7.16 -1.37 4.54
C GLU A 65 -7.63 -0.73 3.23
N ASP A 66 -7.01 -1.15 2.13
CA ASP A 66 -7.41 -0.85 0.76
C ASP A 66 -8.19 -2.05 0.20
N SER A 67 -9.42 -2.25 0.74
CA SER A 67 -10.25 -3.42 0.46
C SER A 67 -10.45 -3.64 -1.04
N PHE A 68 -10.28 -4.88 -1.52
CA PHE A 68 -10.57 -5.34 -2.88
C PHE A 68 -9.68 -4.77 -3.99
N VAL A 69 -8.61 -4.03 -3.68
CA VAL A 69 -7.75 -3.45 -4.72
C VAL A 69 -7.07 -4.53 -5.55
N ASP A 70 -6.68 -5.65 -4.94
CA ASP A 70 -6.14 -6.81 -5.66
C ASP A 70 -7.13 -7.36 -6.69
N GLU A 71 -8.42 -7.43 -6.35
CA GLU A 71 -9.46 -7.89 -7.26
C GLU A 71 -9.76 -6.88 -8.38
N LEU A 72 -9.64 -5.56 -8.10
CA LEU A 72 -9.80 -4.52 -9.11
C LEU A 72 -8.74 -4.62 -10.21
N VAL A 73 -7.48 -4.93 -9.84
CA VAL A 73 -6.36 -5.03 -10.79
C VAL A 73 -6.10 -6.46 -11.27
N LYS A 74 -6.84 -7.45 -10.78
CA LYS A 74 -6.63 -8.87 -11.07
C LYS A 74 -6.64 -9.19 -12.56
N LYS A 75 -7.57 -8.61 -13.32
CA LYS A 75 -7.70 -8.82 -14.78
C LYS A 75 -6.44 -8.40 -15.52
N ALA A 76 -5.80 -7.29 -15.12
CA ALA A 76 -4.54 -6.85 -15.71
C ALA A 76 -3.40 -7.83 -15.37
N SER A 77 -3.37 -8.35 -14.15
CA SER A 77 -2.42 -9.41 -13.80
C SER A 77 -2.64 -10.67 -14.65
N ASP A 78 -3.88 -11.13 -14.80
CA ASP A 78 -4.22 -12.32 -15.59
C ASP A 78 -3.85 -12.16 -17.08
N ALA A 79 -3.81 -10.93 -17.59
CA ALA A 79 -3.37 -10.62 -18.96
C ALA A 79 -1.86 -10.73 -19.16
N GLY A 80 -1.04 -10.86 -18.12
CA GLY A 80 0.39 -11.08 -18.25
C GLY A 80 1.28 -10.13 -17.44
N ILE A 81 0.76 -9.46 -16.43
CA ILE A 81 1.53 -8.58 -15.54
C ILE A 81 1.71 -9.27 -14.17
N PRO A 82 2.94 -9.54 -13.73
CA PRO A 82 3.16 -10.13 -12.40
C PRO A 82 2.68 -9.20 -11.29
N MET A 83 2.07 -9.79 -10.26
CA MET A 83 1.54 -9.06 -9.12
C MET A 83 1.91 -9.75 -7.81
N VAL A 84 2.21 -8.95 -6.79
CA VAL A 84 2.28 -9.37 -5.39
C VAL A 84 1.25 -8.58 -4.58
N ALA A 85 0.44 -9.29 -3.79
CA ALA A 85 -0.61 -8.71 -2.96
C ALA A 85 -0.46 -9.16 -1.50
N MET A 86 -0.32 -8.22 -0.58
CA MET A 86 -0.14 -8.48 0.85
C MET A 86 -1.43 -9.01 1.47
N ASN A 87 -1.34 -10.10 2.24
CA ASN A 87 -2.48 -10.66 2.97
C ASN A 87 -2.56 -10.19 4.42
N ILE A 88 -1.43 -9.82 5.02
CA ILE A 88 -1.39 -9.34 6.39
C ILE A 88 -1.88 -7.89 6.46
N ALA A 89 -2.71 -7.59 7.44
CA ALA A 89 -3.27 -6.27 7.64
C ALA A 89 -2.20 -5.21 7.92
N ARG A 90 -2.28 -4.05 7.25
CA ARG A 90 -1.31 -2.96 7.45
C ARG A 90 -1.33 -2.37 8.88
N SER A 91 -2.40 -2.55 9.63
CA SER A 91 -2.45 -2.17 11.04
C SER A 91 -1.56 -3.03 11.93
N PHE A 92 -1.16 -4.23 11.46
CA PHE A 92 -0.17 -5.08 12.12
C PHE A 92 1.25 -4.69 11.73
N VAL A 93 1.53 -4.57 10.42
CA VAL A 93 2.79 -4.03 9.87
C VAL A 93 2.54 -3.44 8.49
N ASP A 94 2.92 -2.17 8.29
CA ASP A 94 2.73 -1.47 7.01
C ASP A 94 3.98 -1.60 6.12
N VAL A 95 3.88 -2.44 5.08
CA VAL A 95 4.97 -2.66 4.12
C VAL A 95 5.18 -1.47 3.16
N ASN A 96 4.31 -0.47 3.19
CA ASN A 96 4.50 0.79 2.45
C ASN A 96 4.96 1.94 3.36
N ARG A 97 5.76 1.59 4.38
CA ARG A 97 6.51 2.52 5.26
C ARG A 97 7.95 2.07 5.38
N ASP A 98 8.85 3.02 5.62
CA ASP A 98 10.23 2.68 5.98
C ASP A 98 10.24 2.08 7.40
N LYS A 99 11.11 1.06 7.62
CA LYS A 99 11.32 0.48 8.96
C LYS A 99 11.75 1.50 10.01
N ILE A 100 12.43 2.59 9.60
CA ILE A 100 12.81 3.69 10.49
C ILE A 100 11.62 4.55 10.94
N GLU A 101 10.48 4.46 10.27
CA GLU A 101 9.24 5.12 10.68
C GLU A 101 8.57 4.37 11.85
N LEU A 102 9.33 4.15 12.91
CA LEU A 102 8.92 3.46 14.13
C LEU A 102 8.88 4.45 15.31
N ASP A 103 7.75 4.52 16.02
CA ASP A 103 7.58 5.38 17.19
C ASP A 103 8.22 4.72 18.43
N PRO A 104 9.38 5.21 18.93
CA PRO A 104 10.06 4.57 20.04
C PRO A 104 9.24 4.57 21.32
N THR A 105 8.28 5.49 21.45
CA THR A 105 7.41 5.59 22.63
C THR A 105 6.39 4.45 22.75
N MET A 106 6.25 3.65 21.70
CA MET A 106 5.37 2.46 21.71
C MET A 106 6.00 1.25 22.43
N PHE A 107 7.30 1.32 22.80
CA PHE A 107 8.06 0.16 23.25
C PHE A 107 8.61 0.34 24.67
N TYR A 108 8.65 -0.76 25.43
CA TYR A 108 9.28 -0.74 26.75
C TYR A 108 10.80 -1.00 26.69
N ASN A 109 11.33 -1.47 25.57
CA ASN A 109 12.74 -1.87 25.39
C ASN A 109 13.34 -1.42 24.03
N HIS A 110 12.87 -0.29 23.49
CA HIS A 110 13.42 0.24 22.22
C HIS A 110 14.88 0.69 22.43
N PRO A 111 15.83 0.25 21.58
CA PRO A 111 17.25 0.57 21.77
C PRO A 111 17.58 2.06 21.68
N HIS A 112 16.73 2.84 20.99
CA HIS A 112 16.88 4.27 20.78
C HIS A 112 15.74 5.09 21.42
N ALA A 113 15.18 4.65 22.55
CA ALA A 113 14.02 5.28 23.19
C ALA A 113 14.23 6.77 23.54
N ASN A 114 15.48 7.21 23.70
CA ASN A 114 15.84 8.58 24.09
C ASN A 114 16.17 9.51 22.90
N GLU A 115 16.06 9.04 21.67
CA GLU A 115 16.38 9.83 20.48
C GLU A 115 15.14 10.57 19.97
N SER A 116 15.15 11.90 20.02
CA SER A 116 13.99 12.76 19.71
C SER A 116 13.60 12.86 18.22
N ASN A 117 14.42 12.33 17.31
CA ASN A 117 14.27 12.50 15.86
C ASN A 117 13.94 11.21 15.11
N ILE A 118 13.60 10.12 15.79
CA ILE A 118 13.22 8.86 15.14
C ILE A 118 11.76 8.93 14.67
N GLY A 119 11.50 8.46 13.46
CA GLY A 119 10.18 8.12 12.98
C GLY A 119 9.42 9.12 12.13
N GLY A 120 10.00 10.17 11.63
CA GLY A 120 9.36 11.02 10.61
C GLY A 120 7.94 11.55 10.92
N ARG A 121 7.30 12.21 9.94
CA ARG A 121 5.97 12.84 10.10
C ARG A 121 4.85 11.80 10.33
N ARG A 122 4.86 10.68 9.62
CA ARG A 122 3.83 9.64 9.70
C ARG A 122 3.84 8.96 11.07
N CYS A 123 5.02 8.71 11.60
CA CYS A 123 5.21 8.16 12.93
C CYS A 123 4.59 9.05 14.01
N ARG A 124 4.83 10.37 13.93
CA ARG A 124 4.30 11.35 14.89
C ARG A 124 2.76 11.37 14.95
N VAL A 125 2.10 11.10 13.84
CA VAL A 125 0.62 10.99 13.80
C VAL A 125 0.12 9.57 14.08
N GLY A 126 1.00 8.63 14.44
CA GLY A 126 0.62 7.26 14.81
C GLY A 126 0.42 6.30 13.63
N LEU A 127 0.87 6.67 12.42
CA LEU A 127 0.75 5.91 11.17
C LEU A 127 2.13 5.56 10.58
N GLY A 128 3.08 5.18 11.44
CA GLY A 128 4.39 4.65 11.03
C GLY A 128 4.31 3.21 10.52
N VAL A 129 5.46 2.51 10.45
CA VAL A 129 5.51 1.11 10.01
C VAL A 129 4.72 0.18 10.93
N ILE A 130 4.65 0.50 12.21
CA ILE A 130 3.72 -0.09 13.18
C ILE A 130 2.70 1.00 13.54
N HIS A 131 1.46 0.77 13.18
CA HIS A 131 0.38 1.73 13.44
C HIS A 131 0.06 1.77 14.94
N ARG A 132 0.08 2.95 15.53
CA ARG A 132 -0.37 3.18 16.91
C ARG A 132 -1.88 3.41 16.96
N ILE A 133 -2.44 3.96 15.88
CA ILE A 133 -3.86 4.30 15.79
C ILE A 133 -4.49 3.75 14.51
N THR A 134 -5.80 3.60 14.52
CA THR A 134 -6.62 3.32 13.34
C THR A 134 -6.87 4.60 12.53
N ALA A 135 -7.43 4.48 11.30
CA ALA A 135 -7.87 5.63 10.51
C ALA A 135 -8.94 6.46 11.23
N LYS A 136 -9.66 5.88 12.19
CA LYS A 136 -10.63 6.55 13.06
C LYS A 136 -10.01 7.19 14.31
N ASN A 137 -8.68 7.24 14.39
CA ASN A 137 -7.91 7.82 15.50
C ASN A 137 -8.11 7.11 16.86
N HIS A 138 -8.39 5.81 16.86
CA HIS A 138 -8.45 5.00 18.09
C HIS A 138 -7.13 4.25 18.28
N SER A 139 -6.67 4.18 19.53
CA SER A 139 -5.44 3.48 19.89
C SER A 139 -5.58 1.97 19.66
N ILE A 140 -4.64 1.39 18.91
CA ILE A 140 -4.63 -0.05 18.61
C ILE A 140 -4.17 -0.86 19.82
N TYR A 141 -3.20 -0.36 20.57
CA TYR A 141 -2.58 -1.08 21.71
C TYR A 141 -2.98 -0.50 23.05
N ASP A 142 -3.06 -1.38 24.06
CA ASP A 142 -3.37 -1.07 25.46
C ASP A 142 -2.12 -1.13 26.35
N GLY A 143 -0.95 -0.96 25.82
CA GLY A 143 0.31 -1.00 26.51
C GLY A 143 1.51 -0.84 25.59
N LEU A 144 2.70 -1.02 26.13
CA LEU A 144 3.96 -0.95 25.41
C LEU A 144 4.32 -2.29 24.79
N LEU A 145 4.73 -2.28 23.55
CA LEU A 145 5.16 -3.45 22.78
C LEU A 145 6.59 -3.88 23.15
N ASP A 146 6.90 -5.15 22.90
CA ASP A 146 8.26 -5.65 22.83
C ASP A 146 8.89 -5.26 21.50
N TYR A 147 10.04 -4.58 21.51
CA TYR A 147 10.78 -4.28 20.28
C TYR A 147 11.22 -5.54 19.53
N ASN A 148 11.54 -6.63 20.27
CA ASN A 148 11.91 -7.90 19.63
C ASN A 148 10.75 -8.53 18.85
N GLU A 149 9.51 -8.42 19.36
CA GLU A 149 8.33 -8.89 18.65
C GLU A 149 8.14 -8.13 17.34
N VAL A 150 8.36 -6.81 17.32
CA VAL A 150 8.28 -6.00 16.11
C VAL A 150 9.41 -6.32 15.12
N THR A 151 10.62 -6.61 15.59
CA THR A 151 11.69 -7.07 14.70
C THR A 151 11.35 -8.42 14.04
N GLU A 152 10.61 -9.29 14.73
CA GLU A 152 10.06 -10.52 14.15
C GLU A 152 9.03 -10.21 13.04
N ARG A 153 8.13 -9.21 13.22
CA ARG A 153 7.21 -8.79 12.14
C ARG A 153 7.97 -8.34 10.89
N PHE A 154 9.10 -7.65 11.08
CA PHE A 154 9.94 -7.27 9.95
C PHE A 154 10.53 -8.48 9.25
N ALA A 155 11.11 -9.41 10.00
CA ALA A 155 11.74 -10.60 9.44
C ALA A 155 10.76 -11.56 8.76
N GLN A 156 9.55 -11.71 9.31
CA GLN A 156 8.59 -12.74 8.88
C GLN A 156 7.53 -12.21 7.89
N VAL A 157 7.29 -10.90 7.85
CA VAL A 157 6.24 -10.29 7.01
C VAL A 157 6.79 -9.24 6.06
N TYR A 158 7.44 -8.20 6.61
CA TYR A 158 7.92 -7.06 5.84
C TYR A 158 9.00 -7.47 4.81
N ASP A 159 10.07 -8.10 5.26
CA ASP A 159 11.20 -8.49 4.41
C ASP A 159 10.81 -9.52 3.33
N PRO A 160 10.02 -10.55 3.62
CA PRO A 160 9.52 -11.46 2.59
C PRO A 160 8.72 -10.78 1.49
N TYR A 161 7.85 -9.80 1.81
CA TYR A 161 7.11 -9.03 0.83
C TYR A 161 8.05 -8.23 -0.09
N HIS A 162 8.95 -7.44 0.48
CA HIS A 162 9.91 -6.64 -0.28
C HIS A 162 10.88 -7.49 -1.10
N LYS A 163 11.32 -8.63 -0.55
CA LYS A 163 12.12 -9.61 -1.29
C LYS A 163 11.36 -10.15 -2.51
N LYS A 164 10.08 -10.48 -2.36
CA LYS A 164 9.25 -10.94 -3.46
C LYS A 164 9.06 -9.85 -4.51
N LEU A 165 8.75 -8.64 -4.11
CA LEU A 165 8.57 -7.50 -5.01
C LEU A 165 9.84 -7.25 -5.83
N GLN A 166 11.02 -7.24 -5.19
CA GLN A 166 12.30 -7.10 -5.89
C GLN A 166 12.54 -8.24 -6.90
N GLN A 167 12.24 -9.49 -6.51
CA GLN A 167 12.37 -10.63 -7.43
C GLN A 167 11.49 -10.50 -8.68
N LEU A 168 10.28 -9.96 -8.56
CA LEU A 168 9.41 -9.71 -9.71
C LEU A 168 9.97 -8.61 -10.60
N ILE A 169 10.44 -7.51 -10.02
CA ILE A 169 11.10 -6.41 -10.75
C ILE A 169 12.32 -6.93 -11.51
N ASP A 170 13.18 -7.71 -10.86
CA ASP A 170 14.40 -8.26 -11.48
C ASP A 170 14.07 -9.19 -12.66
N LYS A 171 13.01 -10.02 -12.54
CA LYS A 171 12.53 -10.86 -13.64
C LYS A 171 12.07 -10.03 -14.84
N VAL A 172 11.32 -8.94 -14.58
CA VAL A 172 10.84 -8.03 -15.63
C VAL A 172 11.99 -7.31 -16.30
N ILE A 173 12.93 -6.76 -15.52
CA ILE A 173 14.14 -6.09 -16.06
C ILE A 173 14.97 -7.06 -16.90
N LYS A 174 15.15 -8.29 -16.45
CA LYS A 174 15.90 -9.31 -17.20
C LYS A 174 15.27 -9.57 -18.57
N LYS A 175 13.92 -9.52 -18.68
CA LYS A 175 13.20 -9.78 -19.92
C LYS A 175 13.14 -8.56 -20.84
N PHE A 176 12.89 -7.37 -20.32
CA PHE A 176 12.56 -6.17 -21.09
C PHE A 176 13.61 -5.05 -20.99
N GLY A 177 14.60 -5.18 -20.10
CA GLY A 177 15.63 -4.17 -19.86
C GLY A 177 15.22 -3.05 -18.92
N PHE A 178 13.94 -2.93 -18.58
CA PHE A 178 13.39 -1.97 -17.62
C PHE A 178 12.08 -2.48 -16.99
N CYS A 179 11.57 -1.79 -15.98
CA CYS A 179 10.33 -2.13 -15.29
C CYS A 179 9.60 -0.87 -14.84
N LEU A 180 8.29 -0.80 -15.03
CA LEU A 180 7.41 0.11 -14.32
C LEU A 180 6.72 -0.64 -13.18
N LEU A 181 6.98 -0.24 -11.94
CA LEU A 181 6.25 -0.70 -10.76
C LEU A 181 5.02 0.19 -10.55
N LEU A 182 3.83 -0.35 -10.69
CA LEU A 182 2.58 0.31 -10.35
C LEU A 182 2.14 -0.12 -8.94
N ASP A 183 2.20 0.82 -7.99
CA ASP A 183 1.78 0.62 -6.59
C ASP A 183 0.31 0.97 -6.45
N CYS A 184 -0.54 -0.05 -6.22
CA CYS A 184 -2.00 0.03 -6.31
C CYS A 184 -2.63 0.19 -4.93
N HIS A 185 -3.38 1.28 -4.76
CA HIS A 185 -4.01 1.69 -3.51
C HIS A 185 -5.44 2.15 -3.71
N SER A 186 -6.10 2.43 -2.59
CA SER A 186 -7.36 3.14 -2.58
C SER A 186 -7.43 4.18 -1.46
N MET A 187 -8.13 5.26 -1.71
CA MET A 187 -8.31 6.36 -0.78
C MET A 187 -9.77 6.50 -0.32
N PRO A 188 -10.03 6.90 0.94
CA PRO A 188 -11.36 7.14 1.44
C PRO A 188 -12.11 8.20 0.62
N SER A 189 -13.38 7.97 0.33
CA SER A 189 -14.22 8.91 -0.45
C SER A 189 -14.38 10.27 0.24
N GLU A 190 -14.27 10.34 1.56
CA GLU A 190 -14.29 11.57 2.33
C GLU A 190 -13.11 12.49 1.95
N ILE A 191 -11.89 11.94 1.85
CA ILE A 191 -10.69 12.71 1.44
C ILE A 191 -10.88 13.27 0.03
N CYS A 192 -11.45 12.46 -0.88
CA CYS A 192 -11.74 12.88 -2.24
C CYS A 192 -12.72 14.06 -2.34
N SER A 193 -13.59 14.21 -1.34
CA SER A 193 -14.58 15.27 -1.28
C SER A 193 -14.08 16.55 -0.61
N LEU A 194 -13.14 16.43 0.35
CA LEU A 194 -12.62 17.56 1.11
C LEU A 194 -11.60 18.41 0.34
N MET A 195 -10.98 17.86 -0.71
CA MET A 195 -9.90 18.54 -1.43
C MET A 195 -10.39 19.43 -2.58
N GLN A 196 -11.66 19.85 -2.57
CA GLN A 196 -12.24 20.43 -3.76
C GLN A 196 -12.85 21.80 -3.63
N ASP A 197 -12.47 22.62 -4.61
CA ASP A 197 -13.29 23.72 -5.11
C ASP A 197 -14.10 23.34 -6.39
N THR A 198 -13.87 22.22 -7.06
CA THR A 198 -14.48 21.96 -8.38
C THR A 198 -15.03 20.57 -8.68
N ALA A 199 -14.26 19.48 -8.65
CA ALA A 199 -14.77 18.15 -9.04
C ALA A 199 -14.25 17.04 -8.14
N LYS A 200 -15.07 16.04 -7.80
CA LYS A 200 -14.69 14.91 -6.97
C LYS A 200 -13.56 14.12 -7.62
N ILE A 201 -12.48 13.84 -6.88
CA ILE A 201 -11.36 13.03 -7.36
C ILE A 201 -11.80 11.56 -7.41
N ASP A 202 -11.65 10.91 -8.56
CA ASP A 202 -11.90 9.50 -8.76
C ASP A 202 -10.61 8.67 -8.68
N PHE A 203 -9.53 9.19 -9.25
CA PHE A 203 -8.19 8.62 -9.17
C PHE A 203 -7.17 9.70 -8.79
N CYS A 204 -6.11 9.29 -8.09
CA CYS A 204 -4.93 10.13 -7.91
C CYS A 204 -3.69 9.34 -8.36
N LEU A 205 -2.92 9.91 -9.28
CA LEU A 205 -1.66 9.32 -9.75
C LEU A 205 -0.48 10.03 -9.08
N GLY A 206 0.31 9.25 -8.34
CA GLY A 206 1.51 9.73 -7.65
C GLY A 206 2.78 9.37 -8.42
N THR A 207 3.54 10.38 -8.82
CA THR A 207 4.78 10.25 -9.58
C THR A 207 5.97 10.91 -8.88
N LEU A 208 5.85 11.16 -7.56
CA LEU A 208 6.81 11.97 -6.79
C LEU A 208 7.09 13.32 -7.47
N PHE A 209 6.02 13.96 -7.99
CA PHE A 209 6.11 15.20 -8.77
C PHE A 209 7.03 15.02 -10.00
N GLU A 210 6.71 14.05 -10.85
CA GLU A 210 7.41 13.71 -12.11
C GLU A 210 8.85 13.19 -11.95
N GLN A 211 9.23 12.78 -10.71
CA GLN A 211 10.57 12.27 -10.46
C GLN A 211 10.68 10.74 -10.59
N SER A 212 9.55 10.03 -10.55
CA SER A 212 9.56 8.56 -10.45
C SER A 212 9.36 7.83 -11.78
N CYS A 213 8.81 8.50 -12.79
CA CYS A 213 8.69 7.97 -14.15
C CYS A 213 8.64 9.10 -15.19
N PRO A 214 8.95 8.83 -16.48
CA PRO A 214 8.73 9.76 -17.58
C PRO A 214 7.26 10.20 -17.68
N ALA A 215 7.02 11.46 -18.08
CA ALA A 215 5.69 12.04 -18.21
C ALA A 215 4.79 11.22 -19.15
N GLU A 216 5.36 10.69 -20.24
CA GLU A 216 4.62 9.90 -21.22
C GLU A 216 3.97 8.64 -20.61
N MET A 217 4.61 8.00 -19.63
CA MET A 217 4.04 6.84 -18.92
C MET A 217 2.83 7.25 -18.09
N HIS A 218 2.92 8.38 -17.39
CA HIS A 218 1.84 8.95 -16.62
C HIS A 218 0.67 9.39 -17.53
N ASP A 219 0.98 10.13 -18.61
CA ASP A 219 -0.03 10.73 -19.46
C ASP A 219 -0.87 9.69 -20.21
N ILE A 220 -0.25 8.61 -20.71
CA ILE A 220 -0.97 7.50 -21.35
C ILE A 220 -1.94 6.82 -20.37
N PHE A 221 -1.52 6.63 -19.13
CA PHE A 221 -2.38 6.01 -18.11
C PHE A 221 -3.52 6.94 -17.71
N LYS A 222 -3.22 8.21 -17.43
CA LYS A 222 -4.19 9.26 -17.10
C LYS A 222 -5.22 9.43 -18.22
N GLN A 223 -4.76 9.61 -19.45
CA GLN A 223 -5.62 9.80 -20.61
C GLN A 223 -6.67 8.69 -20.75
N GLN A 224 -6.29 7.41 -20.53
CA GLN A 224 -7.27 6.33 -20.62
C GLN A 224 -8.35 6.42 -19.54
N LEU A 225 -7.97 6.76 -18.31
CA LEU A 225 -8.94 6.93 -17.21
C LEU A 225 -9.88 8.12 -17.49
N GLU A 226 -9.36 9.23 -18.03
CA GLU A 226 -10.15 10.40 -18.40
C GLU A 226 -11.09 10.12 -19.58
N GLU A 227 -10.65 9.35 -20.59
CA GLU A 227 -11.50 8.88 -21.70
C GLU A 227 -12.66 7.99 -21.21
N ASP A 228 -12.46 7.24 -20.14
CA ASP A 228 -13.49 6.41 -19.50
C ASP A 228 -14.37 7.24 -18.52
N GLY A 229 -14.16 8.56 -18.45
CA GLY A 229 -15.01 9.54 -17.72
C GLY A 229 -14.62 9.77 -16.26
N TYR A 230 -13.42 9.38 -15.83
CA TYR A 230 -12.94 9.62 -14.46
C TYR A 230 -12.18 10.93 -14.30
N ASN A 231 -12.31 11.55 -13.12
CA ASN A 231 -11.53 12.72 -12.74
C ASN A 231 -10.21 12.27 -12.10
N VAL A 232 -9.09 12.54 -12.76
CA VAL A 232 -7.76 12.12 -12.34
C VAL A 232 -6.96 13.31 -11.81
N ALA A 233 -6.54 13.21 -10.55
CA ALA A 233 -5.65 14.18 -9.91
C ALA A 233 -4.19 13.70 -9.97
N ASP A 234 -3.25 14.65 -9.99
CA ASP A 234 -1.82 14.38 -10.07
C ASP A 234 -1.14 14.77 -8.76
N ASN A 235 -0.46 13.81 -8.11
CA ASN A 235 0.35 14.01 -6.91
C ASN A 235 -0.38 14.64 -5.70
N CYS A 236 -1.67 14.84 -5.76
CA CYS A 236 -2.48 15.39 -4.69
C CYS A 236 -3.85 14.70 -4.64
N PRO A 237 -4.24 14.11 -3.49
CA PRO A 237 -3.62 14.20 -2.15
C PRO A 237 -2.39 13.30 -1.94
N TYR A 238 -2.07 12.39 -2.85
CA TYR A 238 -1.00 11.42 -2.70
C TYR A 238 -0.01 11.47 -3.86
N SER A 239 1.24 11.82 -3.56
CA SER A 239 2.30 11.92 -4.57
C SER A 239 3.14 10.65 -4.72
N GLY A 240 2.91 9.66 -3.89
CA GLY A 240 3.71 8.44 -3.75
C GLY A 240 4.06 8.17 -2.29
N ALA A 241 4.25 6.89 -1.94
CA ALA A 241 4.63 6.44 -0.61
C ALA A 241 5.98 5.73 -0.63
N TYR A 242 6.31 4.95 0.42
CA TYR A 242 7.61 4.31 0.56
C TYR A 242 7.98 3.41 -0.62
N ILE A 243 7.06 2.57 -1.09
CA ILE A 243 7.32 1.67 -2.24
C ILE A 243 7.65 2.52 -3.48
N THR A 244 6.84 3.53 -3.79
CA THR A 244 7.08 4.43 -4.92
C THR A 244 8.45 5.09 -4.84
N PHE A 245 8.83 5.58 -3.66
CA PHE A 245 10.12 6.24 -3.44
C PHE A 245 11.30 5.26 -3.42
N ASN A 246 11.19 4.18 -2.65
CA ASN A 246 12.30 3.25 -2.39
C ASN A 246 12.73 2.46 -3.64
N TYR A 247 11.77 2.10 -4.49
CA TYR A 247 12.05 1.35 -5.72
C TYR A 247 12.36 2.23 -6.93
N CYS A 248 12.12 3.55 -6.85
CA CYS A 248 12.43 4.49 -7.92
C CYS A 248 13.93 4.58 -8.18
N GLN A 249 14.42 3.93 -9.25
CA GLN A 249 15.81 3.95 -9.68
C GLN A 249 15.89 4.11 -11.22
N PRO A 250 15.52 5.29 -11.79
CA PRO A 250 15.42 5.47 -13.25
C PRO A 250 16.73 5.18 -13.98
N ARG A 251 17.89 5.47 -13.35
CA ARG A 251 19.22 5.13 -13.91
C ARG A 251 19.46 3.63 -14.10
N LYS A 252 18.71 2.79 -13.36
CA LYS A 252 18.73 1.32 -13.49
C LYS A 252 17.53 0.80 -14.31
N GLY A 253 16.71 1.70 -14.84
CA GLY A 253 15.51 1.34 -15.58
C GLY A 253 14.35 0.89 -14.69
N ILE A 254 14.32 1.30 -13.42
CA ILE A 254 13.18 1.04 -12.53
C ILE A 254 12.42 2.36 -12.36
N TYR A 255 11.24 2.40 -12.95
CA TYR A 255 10.28 3.49 -12.83
C TYR A 255 9.17 3.08 -11.86
N THR A 256 8.55 4.06 -11.20
CA THR A 256 7.47 3.78 -10.25
C THR A 256 6.33 4.78 -10.42
N MET A 257 5.10 4.33 -10.19
CA MET A 257 3.91 5.16 -10.16
C MET A 257 2.96 4.60 -9.10
N GLN A 258 2.33 5.47 -8.33
CA GLN A 258 1.26 5.11 -7.40
C GLN A 258 -0.10 5.39 -8.03
N MET A 259 -1.05 4.47 -7.92
CA MET A 259 -2.45 4.66 -8.29
C MET A 259 -3.31 4.58 -7.04
N GLU A 260 -4.04 5.65 -6.74
CA GLU A 260 -5.04 5.71 -5.67
C GLU A 260 -6.43 5.76 -6.25
N ILE A 261 -7.29 4.83 -5.85
CA ILE A 261 -8.66 4.70 -6.34
C ILE A 261 -9.63 5.18 -5.26
N ASN A 262 -10.54 6.09 -5.59
CA ASN A 262 -11.60 6.50 -4.68
C ASN A 262 -12.51 5.30 -4.32
N ARG A 263 -12.54 4.91 -3.05
CA ARG A 263 -13.32 3.76 -2.56
C ARG A 263 -14.80 3.87 -2.88
N GLY A 264 -15.36 5.07 -2.89
CA GLY A 264 -16.76 5.29 -3.22
C GLY A 264 -17.17 4.86 -4.62
N LEU A 265 -16.21 4.67 -5.55
CA LEU A 265 -16.48 4.17 -6.90
C LEU A 265 -16.86 2.68 -6.92
N TYR A 266 -16.35 1.87 -5.99
CA TYR A 266 -16.45 0.41 -6.10
C TYR A 266 -16.99 -0.30 -4.86
N MET A 267 -17.11 0.40 -3.71
CA MET A 267 -17.56 -0.23 -2.47
C MET A 267 -18.41 0.70 -1.60
N ASN A 268 -19.16 0.07 -0.70
CA ASN A 268 -19.73 0.75 0.46
C ASN A 268 -18.73 0.65 1.63
N GLU A 269 -18.08 1.76 1.95
CA GLU A 269 -17.02 1.84 2.96
C GLU A 269 -17.50 1.56 4.39
N ARG A 270 -18.81 1.74 4.68
CA ARG A 270 -19.36 1.52 6.02
C ARG A 270 -19.48 0.03 6.37
N VAL A 271 -19.68 -0.80 5.37
CA VAL A 271 -19.95 -2.24 5.53
C VAL A 271 -18.94 -3.12 4.79
N TYR A 272 -17.91 -2.54 4.21
CA TYR A 272 -16.84 -3.23 3.47
C TYR A 272 -17.40 -4.20 2.42
N LYS A 273 -18.36 -3.74 1.60
CA LYS A 273 -18.98 -4.54 0.53
C LYS A 273 -18.85 -3.86 -0.81
N LYS A 274 -18.55 -4.64 -1.83
CA LYS A 274 -18.55 -4.18 -3.23
C LYS A 274 -19.93 -3.62 -3.60
N ASN A 275 -19.93 -2.58 -4.42
CA ASN A 275 -21.16 -2.04 -5.03
C ASN A 275 -21.34 -2.57 -6.45
N ASN A 276 -22.42 -2.18 -7.13
CA ASN A 276 -22.76 -2.65 -8.47
C ASN A 276 -21.80 -2.17 -9.55
N ALA A 277 -21.02 -1.10 -9.31
CA ALA A 277 -20.05 -0.56 -10.26
C ALA A 277 -18.69 -1.28 -10.21
N PHE A 278 -18.46 -2.18 -9.24
CA PHE A 278 -17.18 -2.86 -9.04
C PHE A 278 -16.64 -3.53 -10.31
N SER A 279 -17.47 -4.30 -11.01
CA SER A 279 -17.03 -5.04 -12.21
C SER A 279 -16.65 -4.10 -13.35
N MET A 280 -17.46 -3.08 -13.60
CA MET A 280 -17.19 -2.06 -14.63
C MET A 280 -15.89 -1.29 -14.33
N LEU A 281 -15.69 -0.89 -13.08
CA LEU A 281 -14.46 -0.21 -12.67
C LEU A 281 -13.23 -1.11 -12.86
N SER A 282 -13.33 -2.40 -12.50
CA SER A 282 -12.25 -3.37 -12.72
C SER A 282 -11.92 -3.52 -14.22
N ASP A 283 -12.93 -3.50 -15.11
CA ASP A 283 -12.71 -3.53 -16.56
C ASP A 283 -11.99 -2.28 -17.07
N ASN A 284 -12.41 -1.10 -16.62
CA ASN A 284 -11.79 0.18 -16.99
C ASN A 284 -10.35 0.29 -16.49
N ILE A 285 -10.08 -0.11 -15.23
CA ILE A 285 -8.73 -0.15 -14.68
C ILE A 285 -7.84 -1.12 -15.49
N CYS A 286 -8.36 -2.31 -15.81
CA CYS A 286 -7.64 -3.28 -16.65
C CYS A 286 -7.29 -2.68 -18.01
N LYS A 287 -8.25 -2.04 -18.68
CA LYS A 287 -8.05 -1.36 -19.97
C LYS A 287 -6.95 -0.30 -19.88
N ALA A 288 -6.98 0.54 -18.84
CA ALA A 288 -5.97 1.59 -18.64
C ALA A 288 -4.57 1.01 -18.37
N ILE A 289 -4.46 -0.01 -17.52
CA ILE A 289 -3.18 -0.70 -17.26
C ILE A 289 -2.65 -1.38 -18.52
N LEU A 290 -3.50 -2.04 -19.32
CA LEU A 290 -3.06 -2.70 -20.54
C LEU A 290 -2.69 -1.72 -21.65
N ARG A 291 -3.35 -0.56 -21.75
CA ARG A 291 -2.95 0.52 -22.67
C ARG A 291 -1.55 1.02 -22.32
N LEU A 292 -1.29 1.28 -21.02
CA LEU A 292 0.05 1.62 -20.54
C LEU A 292 1.05 0.50 -20.82
N GLY A 293 0.70 -0.76 -20.53
CA GLY A 293 1.55 -1.92 -20.80
C GLY A 293 1.94 -2.05 -22.29
N ASN A 294 0.99 -1.85 -23.22
CA ASN A 294 1.27 -1.85 -24.66
C ASN A 294 2.19 -0.69 -25.07
N PHE A 295 1.95 0.51 -24.57
CA PHE A 295 2.85 1.66 -24.78
C PHE A 295 4.29 1.33 -24.33
N LEU A 296 4.43 0.69 -23.18
CA LEU A 296 5.74 0.33 -22.63
C LEU A 296 6.48 -0.74 -23.46
N LEU A 297 5.79 -1.60 -24.21
CA LEU A 297 6.44 -2.56 -25.13
C LEU A 297 7.19 -1.85 -26.25
N ASP A 298 6.71 -0.69 -26.68
CA ASP A 298 7.32 0.13 -27.75
C ASP A 298 8.22 1.26 -27.19
N PHE A 299 8.25 1.42 -25.86
CA PHE A 299 9.01 2.48 -25.20
C PHE A 299 10.52 2.25 -25.35
N LYS A 300 11.20 3.22 -25.97
CA LYS A 300 12.67 3.22 -26.11
C LYS A 300 13.27 4.08 -24.98
N LYS A 301 14.22 3.50 -24.26
CA LYS A 301 14.99 4.22 -23.25
C LYS A 301 15.81 5.36 -23.85
#